data_e0bf48f29d398a32d8b54e40b40c3cf2
#
_entry.id   e0bf48f29d398a32d8b54e40b40c3cf2
#
_cell.length_a   1.000
_cell.length_b   1.000
_cell.length_c   1.000
_cell.angle_alpha   90.00
_cell.angle_beta   90.00
_cell.angle_gamma   90.00
#
_symmetry.space_group_name_H-M   'P 1'
#
loop_
_entity.id
_entity.type
_entity.pdbx_description
1 polymer ?
#
loop_
_entity_poly.entity_id
_entity_poly.type
_entity_poly.pdbx_seq_one_letter_code
_entity_poly.pdbx_strand_id
1 'polypeptide(L)'
;MPASPEVIVAIGELLQPLLETIERVSWVQRHLFPPLASRLADELAPGVDEIAGPLKAAEALDWPADLRFMRDRLVDVSRHTVELVTAFVAAAKSPDNPIDLYRALRRFARVQETLYPLAPSLEPVSRWFLEPERRDDDDLVARLREGALRDDDLRVGVLHADNERDARGGFSLYVPEQWDGRSAMPLVVALHGGSGHGRDFLWSWLSNGRSRGVLVMTPTARDRTWSIMGGEDVDGEALREMIESVAARYPVDRARVLLTGMSDGATYTFLCGLREGMPFTHLAPACGVLHPFLMVPGGLAAARGKPIYLIHGALDWMFPIATAHFAREALREAGAQVVYREIADLSHTYPRDENPRILDWLNSS
;
A
#
# COMPACT_ATOMS: atom_id res chain seq x y z
N MET A 1 -13.27 -17.90 29.41
CA MET A 1 -14.60 -17.41 29.89
C MET A 1 -15.09 -16.39 28.85
N PRO A 2 -16.39 -16.24 28.59
CA PRO A 2 -16.85 -15.17 27.72
C PRO A 2 -16.37 -13.82 28.27
N ALA A 3 -16.07 -12.87 27.37
CA ALA A 3 -15.69 -11.52 27.75
C ALA A 3 -16.79 -10.90 28.65
N SER A 4 -16.39 -10.14 29.66
CA SER A 4 -17.38 -9.42 30.46
C SER A 4 -18.11 -8.39 29.61
N PRO A 5 -19.41 -8.07 29.91
CA PRO A 5 -20.15 -7.05 29.17
C PRO A 5 -19.39 -5.72 29.10
N GLU A 6 -18.67 -5.34 30.15
CA GLU A 6 -17.89 -4.11 30.23
C GLU A 6 -16.73 -4.08 29.21
N VAL A 7 -16.03 -5.21 29.03
CA VAL A 7 -14.96 -5.34 28.03
C VAL A 7 -15.51 -5.27 26.62
N ILE A 8 -16.67 -5.91 26.34
CA ILE A 8 -17.31 -5.84 25.02
C ILE A 8 -17.72 -4.39 24.67
N VAL A 9 -18.31 -3.68 25.64
CA VAL A 9 -18.65 -2.26 25.47
C VAL A 9 -17.41 -1.43 25.21
N ALA A 10 -16.35 -1.59 26.00
CA ALA A 10 -15.11 -0.84 25.84
C ALA A 10 -14.44 -1.09 24.49
N ILE A 11 -14.48 -2.33 23.96
CA ILE A 11 -14.00 -2.64 22.60
C ILE A 11 -14.80 -1.83 21.57
N GLY A 12 -16.13 -1.82 21.64
CA GLY A 12 -16.99 -1.10 20.71
C GLY A 12 -16.78 0.41 20.77
N GLU A 13 -16.74 0.98 21.96
CA GLU A 13 -16.55 2.42 22.19
C GLU A 13 -15.18 2.92 21.71
N LEU A 14 -14.13 2.09 21.78
CA LEU A 14 -12.81 2.45 21.28
C LEU A 14 -12.68 2.19 19.78
N LEU A 15 -13.21 1.07 19.28
CA LEU A 15 -13.02 0.64 17.90
C LEU A 15 -13.69 1.57 16.89
N GLN A 16 -14.89 2.05 17.18
CA GLN A 16 -15.66 2.89 16.26
C GLN A 16 -14.92 4.20 15.94
N PRO A 17 -14.58 5.08 16.92
CA PRO A 17 -13.89 6.34 16.62
C PRO A 17 -12.49 6.11 16.07
N LEU A 18 -11.84 4.99 16.44
CA LEU A 18 -10.56 4.59 15.86
C LEU A 18 -10.69 4.32 14.36
N LEU A 19 -11.62 3.46 13.92
CA LEU A 19 -11.84 3.13 12.50
C LEU A 19 -12.28 4.36 11.70
N GLU A 20 -13.12 5.21 12.25
CA GLU A 20 -13.52 6.47 11.62
C GLU A 20 -12.34 7.42 11.43
N THR A 21 -11.45 7.53 12.43
CA THR A 21 -10.26 8.37 12.34
C THR A 21 -9.27 7.85 11.31
N ILE A 22 -9.00 6.54 11.27
CA ILE A 22 -8.09 5.97 10.27
C ILE A 22 -8.65 6.01 8.85
N GLU A 23 -9.98 6.00 8.67
CA GLU A 23 -10.61 6.26 7.37
C GLU A 23 -10.38 7.71 6.93
N ARG A 24 -10.55 8.68 7.84
CA ARG A 24 -10.20 10.10 7.59
C ARG A 24 -8.72 10.26 7.24
N VAL A 25 -7.82 9.55 7.92
CA VAL A 25 -6.37 9.55 7.57
C VAL A 25 -6.14 9.02 6.17
N SER A 26 -6.81 7.93 5.78
CA SER A 26 -6.72 7.37 4.43
C SER A 26 -7.19 8.38 3.37
N TRP A 27 -8.31 9.06 3.64
CA TRP A 27 -8.84 10.11 2.78
C TRP A 27 -7.88 11.30 2.68
N VAL A 28 -7.33 11.78 3.81
CA VAL A 28 -6.35 12.88 3.83
C VAL A 28 -5.08 12.52 3.06
N GLN A 29 -4.59 11.29 3.20
CA GLN A 29 -3.42 10.82 2.46
C GLN A 29 -3.66 10.85 0.93
N ARG A 30 -4.87 10.45 0.47
CA ARG A 30 -5.25 10.48 -0.95
C ARG A 30 -5.35 11.91 -1.49
N HIS A 31 -5.82 12.86 -0.68
CA HIS A 31 -6.06 14.24 -1.05
C HIS A 31 -4.94 15.19 -0.59
N LEU A 32 -3.79 14.65 -0.16
CA LEU A 32 -2.68 15.47 0.31
C LEU A 32 -2.16 16.36 -0.82
N PHE A 33 -2.49 17.63 -0.73
CA PHE A 33 -1.94 18.71 -1.53
C PHE A 33 -1.44 19.81 -0.58
N PRO A 34 -0.13 20.16 -0.57
CA PRO A 34 0.44 21.06 0.45
C PRO A 34 -0.31 22.36 0.68
N PRO A 35 -0.86 23.05 -0.36
CA PRO A 35 -1.67 24.24 -0.14
C PRO A 35 -2.98 24.01 0.66
N LEU A 36 -3.47 22.78 0.75
CA LEU A 36 -4.67 22.40 1.51
C LEU A 36 -4.34 21.86 2.91
N ALA A 37 -3.07 21.85 3.33
CA ALA A 37 -2.61 21.18 4.55
C ALA A 37 -3.38 21.62 5.81
N SER A 38 -3.66 22.92 5.98
CA SER A 38 -4.42 23.41 7.14
C SER A 38 -5.83 22.84 7.18
N ARG A 39 -6.54 22.86 6.03
CA ARG A 39 -7.89 22.29 5.93
C ARG A 39 -7.90 20.78 6.20
N LEU A 40 -6.93 20.06 5.65
CA LEU A 40 -6.79 18.62 5.91
C LEU A 40 -6.47 18.31 7.38
N ALA A 41 -5.73 19.20 8.05
CA ALA A 41 -5.48 19.09 9.48
C ALA A 41 -6.74 19.31 10.32
N ASP A 42 -7.61 20.25 9.93
CA ASP A 42 -8.90 20.51 10.58
C ASP A 42 -9.82 19.28 10.49
N GLU A 43 -9.79 18.52 9.39
CA GLU A 43 -10.54 17.26 9.22
C GLU A 43 -10.04 16.13 10.13
N LEU A 44 -8.74 16.11 10.46
CA LEU A 44 -8.14 15.06 11.30
C LEU A 44 -8.15 15.38 12.79
N ALA A 45 -8.04 16.65 13.16
CA ALA A 45 -7.85 17.07 14.56
C ALA A 45 -8.87 16.49 15.55
N PRO A 46 -10.19 16.41 15.23
CA PRO A 46 -11.19 15.86 16.15
C PRO A 46 -10.90 14.41 16.58
N GLY A 47 -10.28 13.61 15.73
CA GLY A 47 -9.97 12.20 16.02
C GLY A 47 -9.11 11.97 17.26
N VAL A 48 -8.31 12.97 17.65
CA VAL A 48 -7.51 12.87 18.89
C VAL A 48 -8.42 12.82 20.11
N ASP A 49 -9.36 13.74 20.22
CA ASP A 49 -10.27 13.84 21.36
C ASP A 49 -11.29 12.68 21.35
N GLU A 50 -11.77 12.28 20.17
CA GLU A 50 -12.70 11.16 19.99
C GLU A 50 -12.11 9.82 20.49
N ILE A 51 -10.80 9.62 20.32
CA ILE A 51 -10.10 8.39 20.75
C ILE A 51 -9.68 8.48 22.22
N ALA A 52 -9.28 9.65 22.73
CA ALA A 52 -8.60 9.80 24.03
C ALA A 52 -9.43 9.27 25.20
N GLY A 53 -10.73 9.59 25.26
CA GLY A 53 -11.62 9.13 26.33
C GLY A 53 -11.80 7.62 26.38
N PRO A 54 -12.26 6.99 25.27
CA PRO A 54 -12.36 5.53 25.16
C PRO A 54 -11.05 4.79 25.39
N LEU A 55 -9.93 5.31 24.92
CA LEU A 55 -8.60 4.73 25.16
C LEU A 55 -8.29 4.65 26.64
N LYS A 56 -8.48 5.77 27.37
CA LYS A 56 -8.26 5.82 28.83
C LYS A 56 -9.18 4.85 29.58
N ALA A 57 -10.42 4.73 29.15
CA ALA A 57 -11.37 3.76 29.74
C ALA A 57 -10.91 2.31 29.51
N ALA A 58 -10.51 1.96 28.27
CA ALA A 58 -10.00 0.64 27.93
C ALA A 58 -8.72 0.26 28.69
N GLU A 59 -7.82 1.22 28.92
CA GLU A 59 -6.60 1.01 29.71
C GLU A 59 -6.86 0.75 31.20
N ALA A 60 -7.93 1.32 31.74
CA ALA A 60 -8.27 1.21 33.15
C ALA A 60 -9.01 -0.10 33.51
N LEU A 61 -9.54 -0.82 32.51
CA LEU A 61 -10.27 -2.07 32.74
C LEU A 61 -9.31 -3.24 33.02
N ASP A 62 -9.81 -4.19 33.84
CA ASP A 62 -9.17 -5.50 34.01
C ASP A 62 -9.61 -6.45 32.90
N TRP A 63 -8.73 -6.71 31.97
CA TRP A 63 -9.00 -7.55 30.81
C TRP A 63 -8.70 -9.03 31.11
N PRO A 64 -9.58 -9.97 30.71
CA PRO A 64 -9.31 -11.39 30.77
C PRO A 64 -7.98 -11.76 30.08
N ALA A 65 -7.31 -12.79 30.57
CA ALA A 65 -5.98 -13.17 30.09
C ALA A 65 -5.95 -13.54 28.60
N ASP A 66 -7.03 -14.15 28.09
CA ASP A 66 -7.23 -14.55 26.70
C ASP A 66 -7.50 -13.35 25.75
N LEU A 67 -7.86 -12.20 26.29
CA LEU A 67 -8.09 -10.96 25.54
C LEU A 67 -6.94 -9.94 25.65
N ARG A 68 -5.86 -10.23 26.38
CA ARG A 68 -4.75 -9.28 26.56
C ARG A 68 -4.08 -8.91 25.23
N PHE A 69 -3.90 -9.86 24.32
CA PHE A 69 -3.37 -9.56 22.99
C PHE A 69 -4.24 -8.52 22.25
N MET A 70 -5.56 -8.70 22.27
CA MET A 70 -6.49 -7.77 21.63
C MET A 70 -6.44 -6.39 22.29
N ARG A 71 -6.45 -6.34 23.63
CA ARG A 71 -6.28 -5.09 24.39
C ARG A 71 -5.02 -4.35 23.97
N ASP A 72 -3.88 -5.03 24.04
CA ASP A 72 -2.59 -4.41 23.77
C ASP A 72 -2.52 -3.85 22.35
N ARG A 73 -3.06 -4.59 21.37
CA ARG A 73 -3.16 -4.10 20.00
C ARG A 73 -4.10 -2.90 19.84
N LEU A 74 -5.28 -2.93 20.48
CA LEU A 74 -6.22 -1.79 20.43
C LEU A 74 -5.61 -0.54 21.08
N VAL A 75 -4.93 -0.68 22.19
CA VAL A 75 -4.23 0.42 22.87
C VAL A 75 -3.10 0.96 21.98
N ASP A 76 -2.25 0.10 21.43
CA ASP A 76 -1.12 0.51 20.61
C ASP A 76 -1.58 1.20 19.31
N VAL A 77 -2.58 0.65 18.61
CA VAL A 77 -3.07 1.27 17.38
C VAL A 77 -3.72 2.62 17.65
N SER A 78 -4.43 2.78 18.78
CA SER A 78 -5.02 4.05 19.19
C SER A 78 -3.96 5.10 19.46
N ARG A 79 -2.91 4.74 20.20
CA ARG A 79 -1.75 5.62 20.47
C ARG A 79 -1.04 6.03 19.17
N HIS A 80 -0.75 5.07 18.28
CA HIS A 80 -0.12 5.37 16.99
C HIS A 80 -0.99 6.29 16.12
N THR A 81 -2.33 6.14 16.19
CA THR A 81 -3.26 7.01 15.44
C THR A 81 -3.24 8.43 16.00
N VAL A 82 -3.30 8.59 17.33
CA VAL A 82 -3.19 9.90 17.99
C VAL A 82 -1.85 10.57 17.68
N GLU A 83 -0.74 9.83 17.74
CA GLU A 83 0.61 10.33 17.39
C GLU A 83 0.68 10.79 15.93
N LEU A 84 0.09 10.02 15.00
CA LEU A 84 0.03 10.37 13.57
C LEU A 84 -0.74 11.68 13.38
N VAL A 85 -1.97 11.77 13.90
CA VAL A 85 -2.83 12.95 13.75
C VAL A 85 -2.15 14.18 14.35
N THR A 86 -1.61 14.06 15.57
CA THR A 86 -0.90 15.14 16.25
C THR A 86 0.31 15.64 15.43
N ALA A 87 1.10 14.70 14.89
CA ALA A 87 2.25 15.05 14.06
C ALA A 87 1.83 15.73 12.75
N PHE A 88 0.74 15.27 12.11
CA PHE A 88 0.22 15.89 10.88
C PHE A 88 -0.31 17.31 11.14
N VAL A 89 -1.11 17.50 12.20
CA VAL A 89 -1.62 18.82 12.61
C VAL A 89 -0.49 19.79 12.94
N ALA A 90 0.58 19.30 13.58
CA ALA A 90 1.77 20.12 13.87
C ALA A 90 2.50 20.51 12.57
N ALA A 91 2.70 19.57 11.63
CA ALA A 91 3.33 19.82 10.34
C ALA A 91 2.53 20.81 9.48
N ALA A 92 1.20 20.74 9.51
CA ALA A 92 0.32 21.63 8.77
C ALA A 92 0.38 23.09 9.23
N LYS A 93 0.81 23.34 10.48
CA LYS A 93 1.04 24.69 11.04
C LYS A 93 2.38 25.30 10.62
N SER A 94 3.27 24.51 10.02
CA SER A 94 4.61 24.93 9.59
C SER A 94 4.75 24.74 8.07
N PRO A 95 4.19 25.64 7.25
CA PRO A 95 4.06 25.43 5.81
C PRO A 95 5.38 25.45 5.03
N ASP A 96 6.50 25.84 5.68
CA ASP A 96 7.79 26.02 5.00
C ASP A 96 8.43 24.70 4.50
N ASN A 97 7.98 23.57 5.02
CA ASN A 97 8.50 22.26 4.59
C ASN A 97 7.39 21.23 4.34
N PRO A 98 6.85 21.15 3.11
CA PRO A 98 5.83 20.17 2.75
C PRO A 98 6.21 18.71 3.03
N ILE A 99 7.50 18.39 3.07
CA ILE A 99 8.01 17.02 3.33
C ILE A 99 7.60 16.54 4.73
N ASP A 100 7.40 17.42 5.69
CA ASP A 100 7.00 17.02 7.05
C ASP A 100 5.57 16.48 7.09
N LEU A 101 4.68 16.93 6.20
CA LEU A 101 3.34 16.35 6.01
C LEU A 101 3.42 14.88 5.57
N TYR A 102 4.26 14.60 4.57
CA TYR A 102 4.49 13.22 4.10
C TYR A 102 5.14 12.36 5.18
N ARG A 103 6.08 12.92 5.95
CA ARG A 103 6.73 12.23 7.07
C ARG A 103 5.73 11.87 8.17
N ALA A 104 4.79 12.76 8.50
CA ALA A 104 3.71 12.49 9.44
C ALA A 104 2.82 11.34 8.94
N LEU A 105 2.37 11.38 7.67
CA LEU A 105 1.49 10.36 7.08
C LEU A 105 2.18 9.00 6.87
N ARG A 106 3.51 8.91 6.80
CA ARG A 106 4.21 7.60 6.78
C ARG A 106 3.90 6.75 8.00
N ARG A 107 3.57 7.36 9.15
CA ARG A 107 3.14 6.63 10.36
C ARG A 107 1.87 5.82 10.15
N PHE A 108 1.08 6.12 9.11
CA PHE A 108 -0.15 5.39 8.80
C PHE A 108 0.11 3.91 8.48
N ALA A 109 1.24 3.58 7.88
CA ALA A 109 1.63 2.18 7.68
C ALA A 109 1.74 1.42 9.01
N ARG A 110 2.31 2.05 10.05
CA ARG A 110 2.42 1.44 11.37
C ARG A 110 1.06 1.25 12.04
N VAL A 111 0.15 2.22 11.89
CA VAL A 111 -1.24 2.09 12.38
C VAL A 111 -1.89 0.85 11.77
N GLN A 112 -1.82 0.69 10.45
CA GLN A 112 -2.40 -0.44 9.74
C GLN A 112 -1.72 -1.78 10.13
N GLU A 113 -0.40 -1.81 10.23
CA GLU A 113 0.37 -3.00 10.66
C GLU A 113 0.01 -3.44 12.08
N THR A 114 -0.26 -2.50 12.98
CA THR A 114 -0.68 -2.79 14.36
C THR A 114 -2.13 -3.28 14.42
N LEU A 115 -3.01 -2.74 13.55
CA LEU A 115 -4.43 -3.06 13.50
C LEU A 115 -4.71 -4.42 12.84
N TYR A 116 -4.00 -4.75 11.75
CA TYR A 116 -4.28 -5.91 10.89
C TYR A 116 -4.37 -7.26 11.64
N PRO A 117 -3.53 -7.57 12.64
CA PRO A 117 -3.65 -8.81 13.40
C PRO A 117 -4.97 -9.01 14.15
N LEU A 118 -5.77 -7.97 14.28
CA LEU A 118 -7.12 -8.04 14.88
C LEU A 118 -8.22 -8.43 13.87
N ALA A 119 -7.92 -8.41 12.57
CA ALA A 119 -8.91 -8.68 11.53
C ALA A 119 -9.60 -10.06 11.65
N PRO A 120 -8.91 -11.18 12.02
CA PRO A 120 -9.58 -12.46 12.19
C PRO A 120 -10.56 -12.50 13.38
N SER A 121 -10.35 -11.64 14.38
CA SER A 121 -11.13 -11.64 15.63
C SER A 121 -12.16 -10.53 15.70
N LEU A 122 -11.95 -9.42 14.98
CA LEU A 122 -12.84 -8.26 14.95
C LEU A 122 -13.32 -8.01 13.52
N GLU A 123 -14.56 -8.38 13.26
CA GLU A 123 -15.18 -8.25 11.94
C GLU A 123 -15.14 -6.81 11.38
N PRO A 124 -15.40 -5.72 12.15
CA PRO A 124 -15.27 -4.37 11.65
C PRO A 124 -13.84 -4.06 11.14
N VAL A 125 -12.81 -4.60 11.79
CA VAL A 125 -11.41 -4.48 11.34
C VAL A 125 -11.19 -5.27 10.05
N SER A 126 -11.73 -6.48 9.95
CA SER A 126 -11.64 -7.29 8.72
C SER A 126 -12.25 -6.55 7.52
N ARG A 127 -13.44 -5.98 7.70
CA ARG A 127 -14.16 -5.21 6.68
C ARG A 127 -13.42 -3.93 6.28
N TRP A 128 -12.79 -3.25 7.25
CA TRP A 128 -11.99 -2.06 6.97
C TRP A 128 -10.82 -2.35 6.02
N PHE A 129 -10.21 -3.53 6.11
CA PHE A 129 -9.15 -3.98 5.20
C PHE A 129 -9.67 -4.58 3.89
N LEU A 130 -10.87 -4.24 3.45
CA LEU A 130 -11.42 -4.59 2.12
C LEU A 130 -11.62 -3.32 1.28
N GLU A 131 -11.70 -3.52 -0.03
CA GLU A 131 -12.21 -2.49 -0.94
C GLU A 131 -13.59 -2.04 -0.48
N PRO A 132 -13.94 -0.74 -0.51
CA PRO A 132 -15.22 -0.24 0.00
C PRO A 132 -16.42 -1.01 -0.53
N GLU A 133 -16.42 -1.37 -1.82
CA GLU A 133 -17.48 -2.11 -2.50
C GLU A 133 -17.60 -3.58 -2.06
N ARG A 134 -16.59 -4.09 -1.34
CA ARG A 134 -16.54 -5.48 -0.86
C ARG A 134 -16.71 -5.58 0.66
N ARG A 135 -16.90 -4.46 1.36
CA ARG A 135 -17.04 -4.43 2.82
C ARG A 135 -18.28 -5.17 3.32
N ASP A 136 -19.35 -5.22 2.51
CA ASP A 136 -20.60 -5.92 2.82
C ASP A 136 -20.68 -7.35 2.28
N ASP A 137 -19.55 -7.90 1.78
CA ASP A 137 -19.45 -9.29 1.30
C ASP A 137 -19.19 -10.24 2.48
N ASP A 138 -20.27 -10.72 3.10
CA ASP A 138 -20.21 -11.62 4.27
C ASP A 138 -19.49 -12.93 3.96
N ASP A 139 -19.68 -13.47 2.75
CA ASP A 139 -19.03 -14.70 2.32
C ASP A 139 -17.52 -14.52 2.20
N LEU A 140 -17.07 -13.37 1.69
CA LEU A 140 -15.63 -13.04 1.63
C LEU A 140 -15.05 -12.91 3.04
N VAL A 141 -15.72 -12.17 3.91
CA VAL A 141 -15.29 -11.99 5.31
C VAL A 141 -15.15 -13.33 6.03
N ALA A 142 -16.13 -14.23 5.84
CA ALA A 142 -16.10 -15.59 6.42
C ALA A 142 -14.90 -16.38 5.90
N ARG A 143 -14.67 -16.44 4.58
CA ARG A 143 -13.52 -17.15 3.98
C ARG A 143 -12.17 -16.59 4.45
N LEU A 144 -12.03 -15.26 4.55
CA LEU A 144 -10.81 -14.62 5.06
C LEU A 144 -10.54 -15.01 6.51
N ARG A 145 -11.58 -15.03 7.35
CA ARG A 145 -11.48 -15.44 8.74
C ARG A 145 -11.09 -16.91 8.86
N GLU A 146 -11.77 -17.79 8.14
CA GLU A 146 -11.46 -19.24 8.12
C GLU A 146 -10.02 -19.47 7.67
N GLY A 147 -9.59 -18.82 6.60
CA GLY A 147 -8.23 -18.94 6.10
C GLY A 147 -7.17 -18.41 7.06
N ALA A 148 -7.43 -17.32 7.77
CA ALA A 148 -6.51 -16.77 8.77
C ALA A 148 -6.40 -17.60 10.04
N LEU A 149 -7.42 -18.40 10.36
CA LEU A 149 -7.50 -19.24 11.57
C LEU A 149 -7.24 -20.73 11.28
N ARG A 150 -6.89 -21.09 10.04
CA ARG A 150 -6.60 -22.49 9.69
C ARG A 150 -5.39 -23.03 10.47
N ASP A 151 -5.45 -24.31 10.79
CA ASP A 151 -4.38 -25.06 11.46
C ASP A 151 -3.71 -25.99 10.43
N ASP A 152 -3.04 -25.38 9.44
CA ASP A 152 -2.26 -26.08 8.42
C ASP A 152 -0.92 -25.37 8.17
N ASP A 153 -0.05 -25.96 7.34
CA ASP A 153 1.27 -25.43 7.02
C ASP A 153 1.25 -24.25 6.03
N LEU A 154 0.06 -23.80 5.58
CA LEU A 154 -0.06 -22.69 4.63
C LEU A 154 0.20 -21.35 5.31
N ARG A 155 1.25 -20.68 4.88
CA ARG A 155 1.58 -19.35 5.35
C ARG A 155 0.80 -18.31 4.54
N VAL A 156 -0.19 -17.68 5.14
CA VAL A 156 -1.06 -16.65 4.55
C VAL A 156 -1.00 -15.34 5.36
N GLY A 157 -1.62 -14.28 4.84
CA GLY A 157 -1.57 -12.95 5.45
C GLY A 157 -0.26 -12.21 5.14
N VAL A 158 0.15 -11.33 6.03
CA VAL A 158 1.35 -10.48 5.86
C VAL A 158 2.59 -11.21 6.37
N LEU A 159 3.56 -11.37 5.48
CA LEU A 159 4.85 -12.02 5.72
C LEU A 159 5.99 -11.05 5.40
N HIS A 160 7.13 -11.21 6.05
CA HIS A 160 8.34 -10.42 5.80
C HIS A 160 9.53 -11.35 5.54
N ALA A 161 10.37 -10.98 4.58
CA ALA A 161 11.62 -11.66 4.25
C ALA A 161 12.74 -10.61 4.27
N ASP A 162 13.59 -10.66 5.29
CA ASP A 162 14.71 -9.72 5.52
C ASP A 162 14.30 -8.25 5.37
N ASN A 163 13.09 -7.90 5.84
CA ASN A 163 12.46 -6.60 5.61
C ASN A 163 12.02 -5.93 6.92
N GLU A 164 12.88 -5.95 7.93
CA GLU A 164 12.74 -5.17 9.14
C GLU A 164 12.76 -3.68 8.80
N ARG A 165 12.22 -2.83 9.71
CA ARG A 165 11.99 -1.39 9.43
C ARG A 165 13.25 -0.59 9.12
N ASP A 166 14.39 -1.04 9.57
CA ASP A 166 15.74 -0.47 9.37
C ASP A 166 16.56 -1.25 8.32
N ALA A 167 16.05 -2.41 7.84
CA ALA A 167 16.70 -3.21 6.81
C ALA A 167 16.41 -2.70 5.39
N ARG A 168 17.30 -3.02 4.47
CA ARG A 168 17.15 -2.71 3.03
C ARG A 168 17.36 -3.98 2.21
N GLY A 169 16.76 -4.04 1.03
CA GLY A 169 16.96 -5.14 0.09
C GLY A 169 16.14 -6.40 0.35
N GLY A 170 15.24 -6.40 1.35
CA GLY A 170 14.25 -7.45 1.56
C GLY A 170 12.86 -7.11 0.95
N PHE A 171 11.84 -7.89 1.28
CA PHE A 171 10.47 -7.62 0.81
C PHE A 171 9.41 -8.02 1.84
N SER A 172 8.25 -7.37 1.77
CA SER A 172 7.03 -7.84 2.42
C SER A 172 6.11 -8.49 1.39
N LEU A 173 5.41 -9.53 1.80
CA LEU A 173 4.49 -10.28 0.96
C LEU A 173 3.14 -10.39 1.67
N TYR A 174 2.08 -10.08 0.96
CA TYR A 174 0.73 -10.46 1.35
C TYR A 174 0.30 -11.67 0.53
N VAL A 175 -0.13 -12.73 1.21
CA VAL A 175 -0.74 -13.93 0.65
C VAL A 175 -2.20 -13.98 1.09
N PRO A 176 -3.17 -14.05 0.16
CA PRO A 176 -4.59 -14.05 0.50
C PRO A 176 -4.95 -15.16 1.49
N GLU A 177 -5.62 -14.82 2.59
CA GLU A 177 -6.00 -15.79 3.63
C GLU A 177 -6.96 -16.85 3.09
N GLN A 178 -7.81 -16.48 2.10
CA GLN A 178 -8.76 -17.41 1.46
C GLN A 178 -8.12 -18.31 0.39
N TRP A 179 -6.79 -18.24 0.18
CA TRP A 179 -6.13 -19.07 -0.82
C TRP A 179 -6.26 -20.56 -0.49
N ASP A 180 -6.53 -21.37 -1.50
CA ASP A 180 -6.81 -22.80 -1.40
C ASP A 180 -5.55 -23.70 -1.34
N GLY A 181 -4.36 -23.10 -1.37
CA GLY A 181 -3.08 -23.80 -1.40
C GLY A 181 -2.67 -24.35 -2.77
N ARG A 182 -3.44 -24.12 -3.83
CA ARG A 182 -3.22 -24.75 -5.17
C ARG A 182 -3.37 -23.80 -6.33
N SER A 183 -4.39 -22.96 -6.31
CA SER A 183 -4.71 -22.05 -7.44
C SER A 183 -3.61 -21.04 -7.66
N ALA A 184 -3.22 -20.85 -8.93
CA ALA A 184 -2.27 -19.81 -9.30
C ALA A 184 -2.90 -18.41 -9.14
N MET A 185 -2.14 -17.49 -8.54
CA MET A 185 -2.58 -16.14 -8.23
C MET A 185 -1.83 -15.10 -9.06
N PRO A 186 -2.48 -14.03 -9.52
CA PRO A 186 -1.77 -12.87 -10.05
C PRO A 186 -0.79 -12.31 -9.00
N LEU A 187 0.31 -11.73 -9.46
CA LEU A 187 1.30 -11.10 -8.60
C LEU A 187 1.41 -9.60 -8.90
N VAL A 188 1.20 -8.79 -7.89
CA VAL A 188 1.52 -7.36 -7.89
C VAL A 188 2.86 -7.16 -7.20
N VAL A 189 3.83 -6.57 -7.92
CA VAL A 189 5.10 -6.10 -7.37
C VAL A 189 5.03 -4.59 -7.28
N ALA A 190 4.94 -4.05 -6.05
CA ALA A 190 4.69 -2.63 -5.82
C ALA A 190 5.89 -1.93 -5.17
N LEU A 191 6.43 -0.93 -5.86
CA LEU A 191 7.68 -0.23 -5.53
C LEU A 191 7.38 1.09 -4.80
N HIS A 192 8.00 1.27 -3.62
CA HIS A 192 7.88 2.50 -2.84
C HIS A 192 8.56 3.70 -3.50
N GLY A 193 8.19 4.91 -3.13
CA GLY A 193 8.85 6.16 -3.52
C GLY A 193 10.20 6.37 -2.81
N GLY A 194 10.90 7.45 -3.18
CA GLY A 194 12.21 7.80 -2.62
C GLY A 194 12.23 7.82 -1.09
N SER A 195 13.26 7.28 -0.49
CA SER A 195 13.41 7.08 0.96
C SER A 195 12.27 6.31 1.63
N GLY A 196 11.47 5.59 0.85
CA GLY A 196 10.39 4.73 1.34
C GLY A 196 10.90 3.36 1.78
N HIS A 197 9.94 2.49 2.12
CA HIS A 197 10.18 1.12 2.55
C HIS A 197 9.06 0.20 2.08
N GLY A 198 9.37 -0.99 1.60
CA GLY A 198 8.39 -1.95 1.10
C GLY A 198 7.38 -2.35 2.17
N ARG A 199 7.84 -2.55 3.42
CA ARG A 199 6.98 -2.88 4.56
C ARG A 199 5.87 -1.84 4.79
N ASP A 200 6.17 -0.55 4.55
CA ASP A 200 5.19 0.51 4.67
C ASP A 200 4.29 0.59 3.41
N PHE A 201 4.86 0.33 2.23
CA PHE A 201 4.12 0.44 0.97
C PHE A 201 3.11 -0.70 0.75
N LEU A 202 3.30 -1.86 1.42
CA LEU A 202 2.37 -2.99 1.39
C LEU A 202 0.93 -2.56 1.72
N TRP A 203 0.78 -1.67 2.69
CA TRP A 203 -0.54 -1.19 3.15
C TRP A 203 -1.29 -0.36 2.12
N SER A 204 -0.63 0.07 1.06
CA SER A 204 -1.29 0.73 -0.09
C SER A 204 -2.03 -0.27 -1.00
N TRP A 205 -1.72 -1.57 -0.89
CA TRP A 205 -2.26 -2.62 -1.74
C TRP A 205 -3.01 -3.73 -0.98
N LEU A 206 -2.90 -3.76 0.36
CA LEU A 206 -3.42 -4.86 1.17
C LEU A 206 -4.91 -5.10 0.94
N SER A 207 -5.73 -4.05 0.99
CA SER A 207 -7.18 -4.17 0.82
C SER A 207 -7.56 -4.77 -0.53
N ASN A 208 -6.80 -4.43 -1.59
CA ASN A 208 -7.02 -4.98 -2.92
C ASN A 208 -6.58 -6.45 -3.02
N GLY A 209 -5.43 -6.79 -2.43
CA GLY A 209 -4.98 -8.18 -2.32
C GLY A 209 -6.00 -9.06 -1.60
N ARG A 210 -6.53 -8.59 -0.46
CA ARG A 210 -7.56 -9.27 0.33
C ARG A 210 -8.88 -9.43 -0.43
N SER A 211 -9.36 -8.35 -1.04
CA SER A 211 -10.64 -8.35 -1.74
C SER A 211 -10.66 -9.21 -3.00
N ARG A 212 -9.51 -9.35 -3.67
CA ARG A 212 -9.44 -9.95 -5.01
C ARG A 212 -8.61 -11.23 -5.10
N GLY A 213 -8.02 -11.68 -4.00
CA GLY A 213 -7.22 -12.91 -3.98
C GLY A 213 -5.91 -12.78 -4.77
N VAL A 214 -5.21 -11.66 -4.65
CA VAL A 214 -3.99 -11.36 -5.40
C VAL A 214 -2.79 -11.34 -4.46
N LEU A 215 -1.68 -11.97 -4.87
CA LEU A 215 -0.39 -11.84 -4.20
C LEU A 215 0.12 -10.39 -4.34
N VAL A 216 0.55 -9.79 -3.23
CA VAL A 216 1.17 -8.46 -3.24
C VAL A 216 2.57 -8.54 -2.63
N MET A 217 3.59 -8.31 -3.44
CA MET A 217 4.98 -8.22 -3.01
C MET A 217 5.44 -6.76 -3.04
N THR A 218 5.99 -6.30 -1.94
CA THR A 218 6.51 -4.94 -1.81
C THR A 218 7.98 -4.98 -1.38
N PRO A 219 8.88 -4.98 -2.35
CA PRO A 219 10.32 -4.94 -2.10
C PRO A 219 10.77 -3.62 -1.47
N THR A 220 11.88 -3.66 -0.75
CA THR A 220 12.60 -2.46 -0.30
C THR A 220 13.86 -2.30 -1.14
N ALA A 221 14.06 -1.14 -1.75
CA ALA A 221 15.26 -0.82 -2.51
C ALA A 221 16.52 -1.05 -1.67
N ARG A 222 17.62 -1.47 -2.30
CA ARG A 222 18.89 -1.75 -1.61
C ARG A 222 19.55 -0.50 -1.04
N ASP A 223 19.25 0.68 -1.62
CA ASP A 223 19.71 1.97 -1.13
C ASP A 223 18.51 2.86 -0.73
N ARG A 224 18.73 4.14 -0.47
CA ARG A 224 17.69 5.11 -0.11
C ARG A 224 16.59 5.20 -1.15
N THR A 225 16.91 4.92 -2.41
CA THR A 225 15.94 4.80 -3.50
C THR A 225 16.39 3.70 -4.46
N TRP A 226 15.60 3.44 -5.50
CA TRP A 226 15.87 2.47 -6.54
C TRP A 226 17.07 2.89 -7.40
N SER A 227 17.62 1.97 -8.20
CA SER A 227 18.74 2.20 -9.10
C SER A 227 18.39 3.14 -10.26
N ILE A 228 18.03 4.39 -9.93
CA ILE A 228 17.63 5.46 -10.88
C ILE A 228 18.66 6.58 -11.00
N MET A 229 19.70 6.59 -10.17
CA MET A 229 20.70 7.68 -10.16
C MET A 229 21.90 7.39 -11.06
N GLY A 230 21.86 6.34 -11.86
CA GLY A 230 22.99 5.85 -12.64
C GLY A 230 23.85 4.86 -11.84
N GLY A 231 24.82 4.24 -12.54
CA GLY A 231 25.64 3.17 -11.98
C GLY A 231 25.08 1.77 -12.26
N GLU A 232 25.47 0.80 -11.44
CA GLU A 232 25.01 -0.58 -11.57
C GLU A 232 23.56 -0.71 -11.08
N ASP A 233 22.72 -1.44 -11.84
CA ASP A 233 21.35 -1.77 -11.42
C ASP A 233 21.37 -2.96 -10.47
N VAL A 234 21.50 -2.67 -9.18
CA VAL A 234 21.53 -3.69 -8.11
C VAL A 234 20.13 -4.16 -7.69
N ASP A 235 19.09 -3.43 -8.06
CA ASP A 235 17.70 -3.75 -7.66
C ASP A 235 17.04 -4.71 -8.65
N GLY A 236 17.35 -4.63 -9.95
CA GLY A 236 16.66 -5.41 -10.98
C GLY A 236 16.86 -6.92 -10.85
N GLU A 237 18.10 -7.36 -10.58
CA GLU A 237 18.39 -8.78 -10.35
C GLU A 237 17.76 -9.25 -9.02
N ALA A 238 17.85 -8.42 -7.97
CA ALA A 238 17.22 -8.71 -6.68
C ALA A 238 15.70 -8.90 -6.82
N LEU A 239 15.02 -8.06 -7.60
CA LEU A 239 13.58 -8.21 -7.87
C LEU A 239 13.27 -9.54 -8.56
N ARG A 240 14.09 -9.98 -9.51
CA ARG A 240 13.93 -11.28 -10.17
C ARG A 240 14.07 -12.43 -9.18
N GLU A 241 15.11 -12.42 -8.36
CA GLU A 241 15.34 -13.43 -7.32
C GLU A 241 14.20 -13.50 -6.31
N MET A 242 13.70 -12.33 -5.86
CA MET A 242 12.55 -12.26 -4.95
C MET A 242 11.29 -12.87 -5.57
N ILE A 243 10.98 -12.55 -6.84
CA ILE A 243 9.84 -13.12 -7.56
C ILE A 243 9.97 -14.64 -7.67
N GLU A 244 11.15 -15.17 -8.01
CA GLU A 244 11.38 -16.60 -8.09
C GLU A 244 11.27 -17.28 -6.70
N SER A 245 11.73 -16.61 -5.64
CA SER A 245 11.58 -17.13 -4.26
C SER A 245 10.10 -17.20 -3.82
N VAL A 246 9.28 -16.24 -4.22
CA VAL A 246 7.83 -16.24 -4.01
C VAL A 246 7.20 -17.38 -4.82
N ALA A 247 7.54 -17.49 -6.12
CA ALA A 247 6.98 -18.49 -7.02
C ALA A 247 7.37 -19.94 -6.66
N ALA A 248 8.47 -20.12 -5.96
CA ALA A 248 8.87 -21.42 -5.42
C ALA A 248 7.94 -21.92 -4.29
N ARG A 249 7.22 -21.02 -3.62
CA ARG A 249 6.33 -21.32 -2.48
C ARG A 249 4.85 -21.17 -2.82
N TYR A 250 4.52 -20.24 -3.69
CA TYR A 250 3.15 -19.90 -4.06
C TYR A 250 2.99 -19.95 -5.58
N PRO A 251 2.00 -20.66 -6.11
CA PRO A 251 1.73 -20.67 -7.55
C PRO A 251 1.42 -19.26 -8.07
N VAL A 252 2.36 -18.67 -8.79
CA VAL A 252 2.20 -17.36 -9.44
C VAL A 252 1.67 -17.57 -10.86
N ASP A 253 0.62 -16.85 -11.21
CA ASP A 253 0.17 -16.75 -12.60
C ASP A 253 1.15 -15.89 -13.39
N ARG A 254 2.01 -16.53 -14.17
CA ARG A 254 3.06 -15.87 -14.96
C ARG A 254 2.51 -15.01 -16.11
N ALA A 255 1.24 -15.15 -16.47
CA ALA A 255 0.58 -14.28 -17.44
C ALA A 255 0.11 -12.96 -16.82
N ARG A 256 0.03 -12.88 -15.48
CA ARG A 256 -0.47 -11.72 -14.73
C ARG A 256 0.50 -11.30 -13.64
N VAL A 257 1.68 -10.80 -14.05
CA VAL A 257 2.70 -10.23 -13.16
C VAL A 257 2.80 -8.74 -13.43
N LEU A 258 2.24 -7.95 -12.52
CA LEU A 258 2.22 -6.50 -12.57
C LEU A 258 3.42 -5.91 -11.84
N LEU A 259 4.14 -4.99 -12.48
CA LEU A 259 5.06 -4.07 -11.80
C LEU A 259 4.41 -2.68 -11.70
N THR A 260 4.31 -2.18 -10.49
CA THR A 260 3.79 -0.84 -10.21
C THR A 260 4.71 -0.10 -9.23
N GLY A 261 4.54 1.20 -9.09
CA GLY A 261 5.29 1.99 -8.13
C GLY A 261 4.86 3.43 -8.11
N MET A 262 5.34 4.17 -7.13
CA MET A 262 5.09 5.59 -6.97
C MET A 262 6.39 6.38 -7.02
N SER A 263 6.39 7.58 -7.66
CA SER A 263 7.53 8.51 -7.63
C SER A 263 8.81 7.85 -8.17
N ASP A 264 9.87 7.74 -7.37
CA ASP A 264 11.09 7.01 -7.74
C ASP A 264 10.79 5.54 -8.10
N GLY A 265 9.86 4.89 -7.38
CA GLY A 265 9.42 3.54 -7.70
C GLY A 265 8.69 3.47 -9.05
N ALA A 266 7.94 4.50 -9.45
CA ALA A 266 7.32 4.59 -10.77
C ALA A 266 8.36 4.82 -11.87
N THR A 267 9.35 5.67 -11.62
CA THR A 267 10.48 5.89 -12.52
C THR A 267 11.26 4.59 -12.73
N TYR A 268 11.48 3.83 -11.64
CA TYR A 268 12.13 2.53 -11.72
C TYR A 268 11.23 1.46 -12.36
N THR A 269 9.90 1.57 -12.23
CA THR A 269 8.95 0.71 -12.97
C THR A 269 9.16 0.79 -14.47
N PHE A 270 9.41 1.99 -15.02
CA PHE A 270 9.78 2.12 -16.43
C PHE A 270 11.14 1.49 -16.73
N LEU A 271 12.18 1.82 -15.96
CA LEU A 271 13.55 1.34 -16.20
C LEU A 271 13.63 -0.19 -16.13
N CYS A 272 13.11 -0.78 -15.06
CA CYS A 272 13.16 -2.21 -14.84
C CYS A 272 12.15 -2.97 -15.70
N GLY A 273 10.92 -2.46 -15.81
CA GLY A 273 9.82 -3.13 -16.53
C GLY A 273 9.99 -3.12 -18.05
N LEU A 274 10.71 -2.16 -18.59
CA LEU A 274 11.06 -2.08 -20.03
C LEU A 274 12.44 -2.68 -20.35
N ARG A 275 13.06 -3.37 -19.40
CA ARG A 275 14.29 -4.13 -19.64
C ARG A 275 13.94 -5.53 -20.16
N GLU A 276 14.67 -5.98 -21.17
CA GLU A 276 14.50 -7.32 -21.75
C GLU A 276 14.76 -8.41 -20.71
N GLY A 277 13.97 -9.48 -20.74
CA GLY A 277 14.10 -10.62 -19.84
C GLY A 277 13.52 -10.44 -18.44
N MET A 278 12.89 -9.29 -18.12
CA MET A 278 12.16 -9.12 -16.85
C MET A 278 10.81 -9.82 -16.89
N PRO A 279 10.32 -10.40 -15.75
CA PRO A 279 9.13 -11.26 -15.72
C PRO A 279 7.80 -10.48 -15.76
N PHE A 280 7.83 -9.15 -15.88
CA PHE A 280 6.65 -8.32 -15.81
C PHE A 280 5.85 -8.32 -17.11
N THR A 281 4.58 -8.70 -17.02
CA THR A 281 3.64 -8.70 -18.16
C THR A 281 2.99 -7.32 -18.34
N HIS A 282 2.75 -6.60 -17.22
CA HIS A 282 2.04 -5.32 -17.16
C HIS A 282 2.80 -4.32 -16.31
N LEU A 283 2.72 -3.03 -16.65
CA LEU A 283 3.33 -1.95 -15.90
C LEU A 283 2.27 -0.92 -15.49
N ALA A 284 2.31 -0.44 -14.22
CA ALA A 284 1.40 0.61 -13.75
C ALA A 284 2.15 1.70 -12.95
N PRO A 285 3.01 2.51 -13.58
CA PRO A 285 3.72 3.60 -12.91
C PRO A 285 2.78 4.74 -12.52
N ALA A 286 2.90 5.24 -11.27
CA ALA A 286 2.10 6.34 -10.72
C ALA A 286 2.98 7.51 -10.28
N CYS A 287 2.72 8.72 -10.77
CA CYS A 287 3.42 9.95 -10.38
C CYS A 287 4.96 9.86 -10.49
N GLY A 288 5.46 9.25 -11.55
CA GLY A 288 6.89 9.13 -11.87
C GLY A 288 7.24 9.80 -13.19
N VAL A 289 8.50 9.72 -13.58
CA VAL A 289 9.01 10.28 -14.84
C VAL A 289 9.60 9.19 -15.72
N LEU A 290 9.47 9.35 -17.04
CA LEU A 290 10.19 8.50 -17.99
C LEU A 290 11.67 8.87 -17.94
N HIS A 291 12.49 7.93 -17.47
CA HIS A 291 13.89 8.21 -17.17
C HIS A 291 14.69 8.54 -18.45
N PRO A 292 15.60 9.53 -18.44
CA PRO A 292 16.39 9.92 -19.62
C PRO A 292 17.17 8.75 -20.27
N PHE A 293 17.59 7.74 -19.52
CA PHE A 293 18.26 6.54 -20.07
C PHE A 293 17.36 5.74 -21.03
N LEU A 294 16.04 5.86 -20.94
CA LEU A 294 15.11 5.25 -21.89
C LEU A 294 14.96 6.06 -23.19
N MET A 295 15.46 7.30 -23.22
CA MET A 295 15.37 8.18 -24.39
C MET A 295 16.55 8.06 -25.36
N VAL A 296 17.55 7.22 -25.04
CA VAL A 296 18.63 6.91 -25.99
C VAL A 296 18.09 6.01 -27.11
N PRO A 297 18.73 6.00 -28.29
CA PRO A 297 18.34 5.13 -29.40
C PRO A 297 18.17 3.66 -28.95
N GLY A 298 16.98 3.08 -29.16
CA GLY A 298 16.65 1.72 -28.74
C GLY A 298 16.22 1.54 -27.27
N GLY A 299 16.30 2.58 -26.43
CA GLY A 299 15.98 2.49 -25.00
C GLY A 299 14.52 2.11 -24.71
N LEU A 300 13.59 2.40 -25.63
CA LEU A 300 12.18 2.01 -25.54
C LEU A 300 11.83 0.78 -26.42
N ALA A 301 12.78 0.03 -26.94
CA ALA A 301 12.49 -1.11 -27.82
C ALA A 301 11.60 -2.16 -27.18
N ALA A 302 11.78 -2.44 -25.90
CA ALA A 302 10.95 -3.38 -25.14
C ALA A 302 9.55 -2.84 -24.76
N ALA A 303 9.26 -1.58 -25.07
CA ALA A 303 7.92 -1.02 -24.86
C ALA A 303 6.90 -1.50 -25.92
N ARG A 304 7.37 -1.98 -27.08
CA ARG A 304 6.49 -2.43 -28.16
C ARG A 304 5.56 -3.56 -27.68
N GLY A 305 4.25 -3.31 -27.79
CA GLY A 305 3.21 -4.24 -27.36
C GLY A 305 3.06 -4.38 -25.83
N LYS A 306 3.89 -3.73 -25.02
CA LYS A 306 3.81 -3.78 -23.55
C LYS A 306 2.55 -3.06 -23.06
N PRO A 307 1.67 -3.71 -22.29
CA PRO A 307 0.57 -3.05 -21.60
C PRO A 307 1.08 -2.14 -20.49
N ILE A 308 0.69 -0.86 -20.53
CA ILE A 308 1.12 0.15 -19.54
C ILE A 308 -0.09 0.97 -19.11
N TYR A 309 -0.37 0.99 -17.79
CA TYR A 309 -1.40 1.80 -17.15
C TYR A 309 -0.72 3.01 -16.47
N LEU A 310 -0.55 4.11 -17.22
CA LEU A 310 0.16 5.30 -16.76
C LEU A 310 -0.76 6.23 -15.97
N ILE A 311 -0.42 6.50 -14.71
CA ILE A 311 -1.20 7.34 -13.80
C ILE A 311 -0.40 8.58 -13.39
N HIS A 312 -1.06 9.75 -13.42
CA HIS A 312 -0.44 10.98 -12.92
C HIS A 312 -1.48 11.97 -12.38
N GLY A 313 -1.08 12.72 -11.35
CA GLY A 313 -1.91 13.75 -10.76
C GLY A 313 -1.75 15.11 -11.45
N ALA A 314 -2.86 15.78 -11.76
CA ALA A 314 -2.82 17.12 -12.34
C ALA A 314 -2.26 18.19 -11.36
N LEU A 315 -2.34 17.92 -10.04
CA LEU A 315 -1.81 18.77 -8.98
C LEU A 315 -0.44 18.33 -8.48
N ASP A 316 0.25 17.43 -9.21
CA ASP A 316 1.58 16.97 -8.80
C ASP A 316 2.58 18.14 -8.84
N TRP A 317 3.01 18.56 -7.64
CA TRP A 317 3.88 19.69 -7.45
C TRP A 317 5.38 19.32 -7.54
N MET A 318 5.71 18.01 -7.46
CA MET A 318 7.09 17.52 -7.60
C MET A 318 7.40 17.19 -9.07
N PHE A 319 6.49 16.49 -9.75
CA PHE A 319 6.62 16.14 -11.16
C PHE A 319 5.45 16.74 -11.95
N PRO A 320 5.67 17.87 -12.66
CA PRO A 320 4.60 18.52 -13.41
C PRO A 320 3.93 17.59 -14.41
N ILE A 321 2.61 17.72 -14.59
CA ILE A 321 1.79 16.87 -15.47
C ILE A 321 2.35 16.73 -16.91
N ALA A 322 3.09 17.74 -17.39
CA ALA A 322 3.77 17.70 -18.69
C ALA A 322 4.75 16.51 -18.81
N THR A 323 5.34 16.03 -17.70
CA THR A 323 6.22 14.86 -17.70
C THR A 323 5.47 13.58 -18.03
N ALA A 324 4.23 13.46 -17.56
CA ALA A 324 3.35 12.33 -17.87
C ALA A 324 2.83 12.39 -19.31
N HIS A 325 2.48 13.58 -19.81
CA HIS A 325 2.11 13.77 -21.22
C HIS A 325 3.26 13.35 -22.13
N PHE A 326 4.49 13.79 -21.84
CA PHE A 326 5.68 13.36 -22.58
C PHE A 326 5.87 11.84 -22.54
N ALA A 327 5.80 11.23 -21.35
CA ALA A 327 5.93 9.78 -21.20
C ALA A 327 4.88 9.02 -22.02
N ARG A 328 3.61 9.46 -21.97
CA ARG A 328 2.50 8.88 -22.74
C ARG A 328 2.80 8.86 -24.24
N GLU A 329 3.23 10.01 -24.80
CA GLU A 329 3.49 10.11 -26.23
C GLU A 329 4.71 9.26 -26.63
N ALA A 330 5.81 9.35 -25.90
CA ALA A 330 7.02 8.56 -26.18
C ALA A 330 6.74 7.04 -26.14
N LEU A 331 5.95 6.57 -25.16
CA LEU A 331 5.59 5.16 -25.04
C LEU A 331 4.66 4.71 -26.19
N ARG A 332 3.69 5.55 -26.59
CA ARG A 332 2.82 5.26 -27.74
C ARG A 332 3.59 5.21 -29.04
N GLU A 333 4.50 6.13 -29.28
CA GLU A 333 5.39 6.15 -30.45
C GLU A 333 6.28 4.90 -30.48
N ALA A 334 6.72 4.41 -29.31
CA ALA A 334 7.45 3.16 -29.19
C ALA A 334 6.58 1.91 -29.40
N GLY A 335 5.26 2.05 -29.55
CA GLY A 335 4.29 0.97 -29.78
C GLY A 335 3.77 0.29 -28.53
N ALA A 336 3.85 0.91 -27.36
CA ALA A 336 3.23 0.42 -26.14
C ALA A 336 1.70 0.56 -26.18
N GLN A 337 1.00 -0.33 -25.46
CA GLN A 337 -0.45 -0.26 -25.25
C GLN A 337 -0.74 0.59 -24.01
N VAL A 338 -0.87 1.91 -24.18
CA VAL A 338 -0.94 2.86 -23.07
C VAL A 338 -2.39 3.20 -22.72
N VAL A 339 -2.84 2.80 -21.54
CA VAL A 339 -3.98 3.39 -20.83
C VAL A 339 -3.44 4.56 -20.00
N TYR A 340 -3.98 5.77 -20.20
CA TYR A 340 -3.53 6.96 -19.48
C TYR A 340 -4.62 7.49 -18.57
N ARG A 341 -4.27 7.70 -17.30
CA ARG A 341 -5.14 8.22 -16.25
C ARG A 341 -4.55 9.50 -15.67
N GLU A 342 -5.09 10.64 -16.11
CA GLU A 342 -4.87 11.93 -15.48
C GLU A 342 -5.93 12.15 -14.42
N ILE A 343 -5.51 12.38 -13.17
CA ILE A 343 -6.41 12.53 -12.03
C ILE A 343 -6.36 13.98 -11.58
N ALA A 344 -7.49 14.70 -11.77
CA ALA A 344 -7.58 16.15 -11.63
C ALA A 344 -7.26 16.67 -10.23
N ASP A 345 -7.62 15.90 -9.18
CA ASP A 345 -7.46 16.26 -7.76
C ASP A 345 -6.29 15.56 -7.07
N LEU A 346 -5.50 14.78 -7.81
CA LEU A 346 -4.33 14.08 -7.27
C LEU A 346 -3.11 15.00 -7.30
N SER A 347 -2.43 15.09 -6.17
CA SER A 347 -1.11 15.69 -6.02
C SER A 347 -0.01 14.62 -6.09
N HIS A 348 1.17 14.88 -5.51
CA HIS A 348 2.25 13.88 -5.44
C HIS A 348 1.98 12.86 -4.35
N THR A 349 0.98 12.00 -4.54
CA THR A 349 0.59 10.94 -3.60
C THR A 349 0.15 9.68 -4.35
N TYR A 350 0.15 8.52 -3.67
CA TYR A 350 -0.25 7.26 -4.30
C TYR A 350 -1.77 7.14 -4.39
N PRO A 351 -2.34 6.98 -5.60
CA PRO A 351 -3.79 6.90 -5.82
C PRO A 351 -4.32 5.49 -5.54
N ARG A 352 -4.53 5.14 -4.26
CA ARG A 352 -5.03 3.81 -3.85
C ARG A 352 -6.38 3.44 -4.48
N ASP A 353 -7.20 4.44 -4.76
CA ASP A 353 -8.50 4.33 -5.42
C ASP A 353 -8.43 3.91 -6.90
N GLU A 354 -7.24 3.94 -7.52
CA GLU A 354 -7.01 3.38 -8.86
C GLU A 354 -6.64 1.88 -8.83
N ASN A 355 -6.23 1.33 -7.69
CA ASN A 355 -5.83 -0.09 -7.62
C ASN A 355 -6.92 -1.07 -8.11
N PRO A 356 -8.23 -0.91 -7.78
CA PRO A 356 -9.27 -1.77 -8.33
C PRO A 356 -9.30 -1.75 -9.86
N ARG A 357 -9.17 -0.56 -10.47
CA ARG A 357 -9.15 -0.41 -11.94
C ARG A 357 -7.91 -1.01 -12.58
N ILE A 358 -6.75 -0.88 -11.92
CA ILE A 358 -5.50 -1.53 -12.36
C ILE A 358 -5.67 -3.05 -12.37
N LEU A 359 -6.30 -3.62 -11.33
CA LEU A 359 -6.53 -5.07 -11.25
C LEU A 359 -7.59 -5.56 -12.25
N ASP A 360 -8.64 -4.77 -12.50
CA ASP A 360 -9.62 -5.08 -13.55
C ASP A 360 -8.95 -5.08 -14.93
N TRP A 361 -8.11 -4.09 -15.20
CA TRP A 361 -7.32 -4.02 -16.43
C TRP A 361 -6.32 -5.19 -16.54
N LEU A 362 -5.60 -5.54 -15.48
CA LEU A 362 -4.69 -6.69 -15.46
C LEU A 362 -5.41 -8.02 -15.80
N ASN A 363 -6.68 -8.15 -15.42
CA ASN A 363 -7.47 -9.35 -15.65
C ASN A 363 -8.15 -9.38 -17.04
N SER A 364 -8.22 -8.24 -17.74
CA SER A 364 -8.90 -8.11 -19.04
C SER A 364 -7.94 -8.05 -20.23
N SER A 365 -6.63 -8.03 -19.98
CA SER A 365 -5.57 -7.82 -20.98
C SER A 365 -4.96 -9.13 -21.47
#